data_a32c5aff275b5bc102c751e3c1e0ed41
#
_entry.id   a32c5aff275b5bc102c751e3c1e0ed41
#
_cell.length_a   1.000
_cell.length_b   1.000
_cell.length_c   1.000
_cell.angle_alpha   90.00
_cell.angle_beta   90.00
_cell.angle_gamma   90.00
#
_symmetry.space_group_name_H-M   'P 1'
#
loop_
_entity.id
_entity.type
_entity.pdbx_description
1 polymer ?
#
loop_
_entity_poly.entity_id
_entity_poly.type
_entity_poly.pdbx_seq_one_letter_code
_entity_poly.pdbx_strand_id
1 'polypeptide(L)'
;MAMMGVWVKIDEERVVQALQEAGEKLDSIEGEMALDLSSLRRIDPNALRAMEEFADIADTKGVKVVLRGVDVGVYKVLKLVNLASRFSYVS
;
A
#
# COMPACT_ATOMS: atom_id res chain seq x y z
N MET A 1 15.67 -15.40 -7.82
CA MET A 1 16.28 -14.09 -7.52
C MET A 1 15.21 -13.13 -7.05
N ALA A 2 15.41 -12.51 -5.90
CA ALA A 2 14.46 -11.56 -5.39
C ALA A 2 14.52 -10.25 -6.18
N MET A 3 13.37 -9.62 -6.37
CA MET A 3 13.30 -8.34 -7.07
C MET A 3 13.55 -7.20 -6.09
N MET A 4 14.33 -6.22 -6.53
CA MET A 4 14.61 -5.03 -5.73
C MET A 4 13.73 -3.90 -6.23
N GLY A 5 12.62 -3.72 -5.57
CA GLY A 5 11.68 -2.68 -5.94
C GLY A 5 10.67 -3.18 -6.96
N VAL A 6 9.42 -3.20 -6.53
CA VAL A 6 8.29 -3.57 -7.37
C VAL A 6 7.27 -2.46 -7.28
N TRP A 7 6.66 -2.15 -8.41
CA TRP A 7 5.64 -1.12 -8.49
C TRP A 7 4.32 -1.79 -8.84
N VAL A 8 3.29 -1.52 -8.04
CA VAL A 8 1.96 -2.11 -8.25
C VAL A 8 0.92 -1.00 -8.27
N LYS A 9 0.11 -0.98 -9.32
CA LYS A 9 -0.99 -0.03 -9.39
C LYS A 9 -2.19 -0.59 -8.65
N ILE A 10 -2.78 0.22 -7.78
CA ILE A 10 -3.98 -0.16 -7.06
C ILE A 10 -5.18 0.45 -7.76
N ASP A 11 -5.96 -0.40 -8.39
CA ASP A 11 -7.15 0.01 -9.15
C ASP A 11 -8.27 0.37 -8.18
N GLU A 12 -8.89 1.53 -8.40
CA GLU A 12 -9.97 2.04 -7.57
C GLU A 12 -11.13 1.04 -7.43
N GLU A 13 -11.40 0.26 -8.47
CA GLU A 13 -12.51 -0.69 -8.47
C GLU A 13 -12.17 -2.03 -7.82
N ARG A 14 -10.89 -2.28 -7.55
CA ARG A 14 -10.43 -3.57 -7.04
C ARG A 14 -9.38 -3.39 -5.93
N VAL A 15 -9.60 -2.41 -5.06
CA VAL A 15 -8.57 -2.05 -4.08
C VAL A 15 -8.20 -3.22 -3.17
N VAL A 16 -9.19 -3.89 -2.58
CA VAL A 16 -8.92 -4.99 -1.66
C VAL A 16 -8.17 -6.12 -2.36
N GLN A 17 -8.64 -6.51 -3.55
CA GLN A 17 -8.00 -7.57 -4.31
C GLN A 17 -6.58 -7.20 -4.72
N ALA A 18 -6.38 -5.96 -5.16
CA ALA A 18 -5.06 -5.51 -5.58
C ALA A 18 -4.08 -5.52 -4.40
N LEU A 19 -4.53 -5.11 -3.21
CA LEU A 19 -3.70 -5.14 -2.02
C LEU A 19 -3.38 -6.57 -1.59
N GLN A 20 -4.33 -7.48 -1.71
CA GLN A 20 -4.09 -8.89 -1.40
C GLN A 20 -3.06 -9.50 -2.35
N GLU A 21 -3.17 -9.19 -3.63
CA GLU A 21 -2.21 -9.65 -4.63
C GLU A 21 -0.82 -9.07 -4.37
N ALA A 22 -0.77 -7.79 -4.01
CA ALA A 22 0.51 -7.15 -3.68
C ALA A 22 1.12 -7.79 -2.43
N GLY A 23 0.28 -8.14 -1.46
CA GLY A 23 0.75 -8.81 -0.25
C GLY A 23 1.39 -10.15 -0.53
N GLU A 24 0.85 -10.89 -1.49
CA GLU A 24 1.42 -12.18 -1.88
C GLU A 24 2.80 -12.02 -2.53
N LYS A 25 3.03 -10.89 -3.19
CA LYS A 25 4.33 -10.63 -3.83
C LYS A 25 5.42 -10.26 -2.83
N LEU A 26 5.05 -9.89 -1.61
CA LEU A 26 6.02 -9.48 -0.60
C LEU A 26 7.04 -10.57 -0.26
N ASP A 27 6.66 -11.84 -0.41
CA ASP A 27 7.57 -12.95 -0.15
C ASP A 27 8.78 -12.97 -1.08
N SER A 28 8.64 -12.43 -2.28
CA SER A 28 9.70 -12.47 -3.29
C SER A 28 10.41 -11.12 -3.46
N ILE A 29 10.13 -10.17 -2.58
CA ILE A 29 10.70 -8.82 -2.69
C ILE A 29 11.70 -8.57 -1.58
N GLU A 30 12.83 -7.96 -1.96
CA GLU A 30 13.79 -7.42 -1.01
C GLU A 30 13.85 -5.90 -1.24
N GLY A 31 13.81 -5.14 -0.15
CA GLY A 31 13.91 -3.70 -0.23
C GLY A 31 12.56 -3.01 -0.10
N GLU A 32 11.98 -2.59 -1.21
CA GLU A 32 10.75 -1.82 -1.12
C GLU A 32 9.75 -2.16 -2.21
N MET A 33 8.48 -1.90 -1.90
CA MET A 33 7.39 -2.00 -2.87
C MET A 33 6.70 -0.66 -2.95
N ALA A 34 6.47 -0.18 -4.16
CA ALA A 34 5.73 1.04 -4.40
C ALA A 34 4.30 0.69 -4.81
N LEU A 35 3.33 1.30 -4.14
CA LEU A 35 1.92 1.18 -4.50
C LEU A 35 1.47 2.49 -5.12
N ASP A 36 0.94 2.42 -6.33
CA ASP A 36 0.41 3.59 -7.01
C ASP A 36 -1.06 3.74 -6.67
N LEU A 37 -1.37 4.75 -5.89
CA LEU A 37 -2.74 5.04 -5.46
C LEU A 37 -3.33 6.23 -6.22
N SER A 38 -2.75 6.60 -7.35
CA SER A 38 -3.16 7.79 -8.07
C SER A 38 -4.59 7.75 -8.59
N SER A 39 -5.16 6.56 -8.79
CA SER A 39 -6.55 6.43 -9.21
C SER A 39 -7.52 6.39 -8.04
N LEU A 40 -7.04 6.37 -6.82
CA LEU A 40 -7.85 6.25 -5.63
C LEU A 40 -8.20 7.63 -5.07
N ARG A 41 -9.49 7.97 -5.14
CA ARG A 41 -9.98 9.25 -4.61
C ARG A 41 -10.63 9.09 -3.24
N ARG A 42 -11.04 7.88 -2.91
CA ARG A 42 -11.68 7.55 -1.65
C ARG A 42 -11.14 6.24 -1.14
N ILE A 43 -11.25 6.05 0.16
CA ILE A 43 -10.88 4.78 0.76
C ILE A 43 -11.96 4.39 1.76
N ASP A 44 -12.58 3.24 1.53
CA ASP A 44 -13.65 2.76 2.40
C ASP A 44 -13.09 1.90 3.53
N PRO A 45 -13.91 1.53 4.53
CA PRO A 45 -13.42 0.74 5.66
C PRO A 45 -12.79 -0.60 5.27
N ASN A 46 -13.30 -1.25 4.23
CA ASN A 46 -12.72 -2.51 3.78
C ASN A 46 -11.32 -2.29 3.19
N ALA A 47 -11.17 -1.22 2.41
CA ALA A 47 -9.87 -0.88 1.84
C ALA A 47 -8.89 -0.47 2.94
N LEU A 48 -9.35 0.25 3.97
CA LEU A 48 -8.50 0.60 5.11
C LEU A 48 -8.00 -0.64 5.83
N ARG A 49 -8.87 -1.61 6.04
CA ARG A 49 -8.48 -2.87 6.67
C ARG A 49 -7.45 -3.60 5.82
N ALA A 50 -7.66 -3.62 4.51
CA ALA A 50 -6.71 -4.25 3.60
C ALA A 50 -5.35 -3.54 3.64
N MET A 51 -5.34 -2.21 3.74
CA MET A 51 -4.11 -1.44 3.88
C MET A 51 -3.38 -1.79 5.18
N GLU A 52 -4.12 -1.92 6.26
CA GLU A 52 -3.54 -2.28 7.55
C GLU A 52 -2.93 -3.68 7.50
N GLU A 53 -3.66 -4.63 6.95
CA GLU A 53 -3.15 -6.00 6.81
C GLU A 53 -1.91 -6.04 5.93
N PHE A 54 -1.93 -5.26 4.85
CA PHE A 54 -0.77 -5.17 3.96
C PHE A 54 0.44 -4.61 4.69
N ALA A 55 0.24 -3.56 5.49
CA ALA A 55 1.33 -2.97 6.27
C ALA A 55 1.89 -3.97 7.27
N ASP A 56 1.03 -4.75 7.90
CA ASP A 56 1.47 -5.77 8.87
C ASP A 56 2.33 -6.84 8.19
N ILE A 57 1.91 -7.30 7.02
CA ILE A 57 2.67 -8.30 6.27
C ILE A 57 4.03 -7.73 5.85
N ALA A 58 4.02 -6.50 5.34
CA ALA A 58 5.26 -5.86 4.90
C ALA A 58 6.24 -5.69 6.06
N ASP A 59 5.74 -5.29 7.24
CA ASP A 59 6.59 -5.17 8.43
C ASP A 59 7.21 -6.51 8.80
N THR A 60 6.42 -7.57 8.76
CA THR A 60 6.90 -8.91 9.08
C THR A 60 7.97 -9.38 8.10
N LYS A 61 7.84 -9.00 6.83
CA LYS A 61 8.79 -9.39 5.79
C LYS A 61 9.97 -8.42 5.67
N GLY A 62 9.94 -7.33 6.40
CA GLY A 62 11.01 -6.33 6.32
C GLY A 62 11.02 -5.55 5.01
N VAL A 63 9.87 -5.40 4.37
CA VAL A 63 9.74 -4.66 3.12
C VAL A 63 9.20 -3.27 3.42
N LYS A 64 9.88 -2.25 2.87
CA LYS A 64 9.43 -0.88 2.98
C LYS A 64 8.34 -0.62 1.92
N VAL A 65 7.25 0.00 2.34
CA VAL A 65 6.16 0.33 1.43
C VAL A 65 6.14 1.82 1.14
N VAL A 66 6.15 2.15 -0.14
CA VAL A 66 6.13 3.54 -0.61
C VAL A 66 4.81 3.76 -1.35
N LEU A 67 4.07 4.79 -0.97
CA LEU A 67 2.81 5.15 -1.63
C LEU A 67 3.05 6.30 -2.59
N ARG A 68 2.55 6.16 -3.81
CA ARG A 68 2.68 7.17 -4.85
C ARG A 68 1.33 7.74 -5.23
N GLY A 69 1.28 9.04 -5.45
CA GLY A 69 0.08 9.70 -5.96
C GLY A 69 -1.09 9.66 -4.99
N VAL A 70 -0.82 9.71 -3.70
CA VAL A 70 -1.88 9.65 -2.70
C VAL A 70 -2.71 10.93 -2.71
N ASP A 71 -4.02 10.78 -2.88
CA ASP A 71 -4.94 11.91 -2.82
C ASP A 71 -4.97 12.48 -1.40
N VAL A 72 -5.13 13.80 -1.29
CA VAL A 72 -5.14 14.46 0.02
C VAL A 72 -6.22 13.89 0.93
N GLY A 73 -7.41 13.60 0.37
CA GLY A 73 -8.50 13.03 1.16
C GLY A 73 -8.16 11.64 1.68
N VAL A 74 -7.52 10.82 0.87
CA VAL A 74 -7.07 9.49 1.28
C VAL A 74 -6.00 9.62 2.36
N TYR A 75 -5.04 10.53 2.19
CA TYR A 75 -3.99 10.73 3.19
C TYR A 75 -4.58 11.14 4.54
N LYS A 76 -5.58 12.02 4.54
CA LYS A 76 -6.22 12.46 5.77
C LYS A 76 -6.88 11.30 6.51
N VAL A 77 -7.52 10.39 5.77
CA VAL A 77 -8.14 9.21 6.38
C VAL A 77 -7.07 8.30 6.97
N LEU A 78 -5.99 8.06 6.23
CA LEU A 78 -4.89 7.23 6.74
C LEU A 78 -4.31 7.82 8.03
N LYS A 79 -4.21 9.13 8.08
CA LYS A 79 -3.69 9.81 9.26
C LYS A 79 -4.64 9.65 10.45
N LEU A 80 -5.95 9.76 10.21
CA LEU A 80 -6.95 9.62 11.26
C LEU A 80 -6.94 8.24 11.90
N VAL A 81 -6.64 7.20 11.13
CA VAL A 81 -6.62 5.84 11.64
C VAL A 81 -5.22 5.34 11.99
N ASN A 82 -4.25 6.26 12.03
CA ASN A 82 -2.86 5.97 12.41
C ASN A 82 -2.14 5.01 11.47
N LEU A 83 -2.52 5.02 10.20
CA LEU A 83 -1.82 4.24 9.17
C LEU A 83 -0.82 5.06 8.40
N ALA A 84 -0.95 6.39 8.39
CA ALA A 84 -0.12 7.24 7.54
C ALA A 84 1.37 7.06 7.82
N SER A 85 1.75 6.89 9.07
CA SER A 85 3.16 6.78 9.45
C SER A 85 3.77 5.41 9.12
N ARG A 86 2.96 4.45 8.72
CA ARG A 86 3.44 3.12 8.39
C ARG A 86 3.97 3.02 6.96
N PHE A 87 3.81 4.07 6.19
CA PHE A 87 4.22 4.12 4.78
C PHE A 87 5.11 5.32 4.53
N SER A 88 5.91 5.22 3.46
CA SER A 88 6.63 6.37 2.93
C SER A 88 5.85 6.92 1.74
N TYR A 89 6.07 8.16 1.37
CA TYR A 89 5.29 8.81 0.33
C TYR A 89 6.20 9.48 -0.70
N VAL A 90 5.78 9.40 -1.96
CA VAL A 90 6.45 10.11 -3.05
C VAL A 90 5.39 10.77 -3.92
N SER A 91 5.73 11.89 -4.51
CA SER A 91 4.81 12.64 -5.37
C SER A 91 4.73 12.00 -6.75
#